data_341fd4e54b70a8027f8e6b6bfb480981
#
_entry.id   341fd4e54b70a8027f8e6b6bfb480981
#
_cell.length_a   1.000
_cell.length_b   1.000
_cell.length_c   1.000
_cell.angle_alpha   90.00
_cell.angle_beta   90.00
_cell.angle_gamma   90.00
#
_symmetry.space_group_name_H-M   'P 1'
#
loop_
_entity.id
_entity.type
_entity.pdbx_description
1 polymer ?
#
loop_
_entity_poly.entity_id
_entity_poly.type
_entity_poly.pdbx_seq_one_letter_code
_entity_poly.pdbx_strand_id
1 'polypeptide(L)'
;MKLIRLIASPVLMYILAGLYALILAVATFVENSYGPAIAREYFYYAPWFILLQLLQAVNLSAMFLQGSYFKRISKGSLIFHGAFLFIWLGAAVTHYVGVTGIMHIREGETANSMMKDEGAGMEKTSLPFSVTLNDFRLERYPGSHSPMSYESDLV
;
A
#
# COMPACT_ATOMS: atom_id res chain seq x y z
N MET A 1 14.42 21.51 -23.57
CA MET A 1 13.55 20.67 -24.42
C MET A 1 13.96 19.18 -24.48
N LYS A 2 15.26 18.81 -24.55
CA LYS A 2 15.69 17.38 -24.60
C LYS A 2 15.35 16.60 -23.32
N LEU A 3 15.54 17.19 -22.12
CA LEU A 3 15.26 16.57 -20.83
C LEU A 3 13.78 16.20 -20.65
N ILE A 4 12.88 17.11 -21.02
CA ILE A 4 11.42 16.88 -20.92
C ILE A 4 10.99 15.72 -21.83
N ARG A 5 11.57 15.60 -23.01
CA ARG A 5 11.31 14.47 -23.93
C ARG A 5 11.83 13.14 -23.38
N LEU A 6 12.95 13.17 -22.66
CA LEU A 6 13.49 11.98 -22.00
C LEU A 6 12.57 11.52 -20.85
N ILE A 7 12.17 12.48 -20.00
CA ILE A 7 11.26 12.21 -18.87
C ILE A 7 9.91 11.70 -19.37
N ALA A 8 9.34 12.29 -20.41
CA ALA A 8 8.04 11.86 -20.97
C ALA A 8 8.20 10.76 -22.04
N SER A 9 9.12 9.83 -21.85
CA SER A 9 9.39 8.74 -22.78
C SER A 9 8.62 7.48 -22.41
N PRO A 10 7.88 6.84 -23.35
CA PRO A 10 7.27 5.53 -23.12
C PRO A 10 8.30 4.44 -22.80
N VAL A 11 9.49 4.53 -23.39
CA VAL A 11 10.57 3.57 -23.11
C VAL A 11 11.00 3.64 -21.65
N LEU A 12 11.17 4.86 -21.11
CA LEU A 12 11.48 5.05 -19.71
C LEU A 12 10.37 4.47 -18.82
N MET A 13 9.10 4.67 -19.18
CA MET A 13 7.96 4.09 -18.47
C MET A 13 8.04 2.56 -18.39
N TYR A 14 8.35 1.87 -19.50
CA TYR A 14 8.48 0.41 -19.51
C TYR A 14 9.65 -0.08 -18.66
N ILE A 15 10.78 0.63 -18.69
CA ILE A 15 11.95 0.29 -17.85
C ILE A 15 11.60 0.44 -16.37
N LEU A 16 11.01 1.56 -15.98
CA LEU A 16 10.61 1.82 -14.60
C LEU A 16 9.54 0.83 -14.12
N ALA A 17 8.55 0.50 -14.95
CA ALA A 17 7.52 -0.48 -14.63
C ALA A 17 8.09 -1.88 -14.46
N GLY A 18 9.00 -2.31 -15.35
CA GLY A 18 9.68 -3.59 -15.24
C GLY A 18 10.55 -3.70 -13.98
N LEU A 19 11.29 -2.64 -13.66
CA LEU A 19 12.07 -2.56 -12.43
C LEU A 19 11.17 -2.62 -11.19
N TYR A 20 10.07 -1.88 -11.20
CA TYR A 20 9.08 -1.91 -10.12
C TYR A 20 8.51 -3.30 -9.90
N ALA A 21 8.09 -3.99 -10.97
CA ALA A 21 7.57 -5.35 -10.91
C ALA A 21 8.62 -6.34 -10.35
N LEU A 22 9.87 -6.21 -10.78
CA LEU A 22 10.97 -7.05 -10.27
C LEU A 22 11.19 -6.83 -8.76
N ILE A 23 11.20 -5.59 -8.33
CA ILE A 23 11.38 -5.23 -6.91
C ILE A 23 10.23 -5.80 -6.07
N LEU A 24 8.97 -5.66 -6.53
CA LEU A 24 7.82 -6.23 -5.83
C LEU A 24 7.91 -7.75 -5.74
N ALA A 25 8.35 -8.44 -6.80
CA ALA A 25 8.59 -9.87 -6.76
C ALA A 25 9.62 -10.25 -5.68
N VAL A 26 10.77 -9.56 -5.64
CA VAL A 26 11.80 -9.76 -4.60
C VAL A 26 11.24 -9.47 -3.21
N ALA A 27 10.52 -8.36 -3.04
CA ALA A 27 9.90 -8.01 -1.77
C ALA A 27 8.94 -9.09 -1.26
N THR A 28 8.14 -9.69 -2.15
CA THR A 28 7.23 -10.80 -1.80
C THR A 28 8.01 -12.03 -1.30
N PHE A 29 9.13 -12.39 -1.91
CA PHE A 29 9.98 -13.49 -1.41
C PHE A 29 10.59 -13.17 -0.05
N VAL A 30 11.03 -11.93 0.15
CA VAL A 30 11.57 -11.47 1.45
C VAL A 30 10.46 -11.50 2.52
N GLU A 31 9.26 -11.03 2.20
CA GLU A 31 8.11 -11.06 3.10
C GLU A 31 7.75 -12.49 3.52
N ASN A 32 7.75 -13.43 2.57
CA ASN A 32 7.47 -14.84 2.85
C ASN A 32 8.56 -15.49 3.75
N SER A 33 9.82 -15.08 3.61
CA SER A 33 10.94 -15.70 4.33
C SER A 33 11.25 -15.04 5.67
N TYR A 34 11.07 -13.72 5.78
CA TYR A 34 11.51 -12.91 6.93
C TYR A 34 10.35 -12.14 7.59
N GLY A 35 9.15 -12.25 7.05
CA GLY A 35 7.94 -11.60 7.57
C GLY A 35 7.70 -10.18 7.05
N PRO A 36 6.47 -9.66 7.27
CA PRO A 36 6.02 -8.39 6.70
C PRO A 36 6.74 -7.16 7.27
N ALA A 37 7.26 -7.22 8.50
CA ALA A 37 7.97 -6.11 9.12
C ALA A 37 9.25 -5.77 8.33
N ILE A 38 10.05 -6.79 7.99
CA ILE A 38 11.29 -6.66 7.23
C ILE A 38 11.01 -6.17 5.80
N ALA A 39 10.02 -6.74 5.12
CA ALA A 39 9.64 -6.30 3.78
C ALA A 39 9.16 -4.83 3.77
N ARG A 40 8.45 -4.42 4.81
CA ARG A 40 7.97 -3.05 4.97
C ARG A 40 9.12 -2.07 5.14
N GLU A 41 10.07 -2.37 6.02
CA GLU A 41 11.23 -1.50 6.32
C GLU A 41 12.17 -1.36 5.11
N TYR A 42 12.57 -2.49 4.50
CA TYR A 42 13.62 -2.48 3.47
C TYR A 42 13.12 -2.23 2.05
N PHE A 43 11.81 -2.41 1.79
CA PHE A 43 11.22 -2.22 0.47
C PHE A 43 10.13 -1.16 0.50
N TYR A 44 8.97 -1.41 1.11
CA TYR A 44 7.78 -0.59 0.91
C TYR A 44 7.90 0.84 1.46
N TYR A 45 8.63 1.04 2.56
CA TYR A 45 8.89 2.36 3.16
C TYR A 45 10.30 2.87 2.91
N ALA A 46 11.12 2.13 2.18
CA ALA A 46 12.49 2.54 1.87
C ALA A 46 12.49 3.79 0.97
N PRO A 47 13.32 4.80 1.26
CA PRO A 47 13.37 6.05 0.48
C PRO A 47 13.67 5.83 -1.00
N TRP A 48 14.49 4.83 -1.33
CA TRP A 48 14.80 4.49 -2.72
C TRP A 48 13.59 3.95 -3.49
N PHE A 49 12.69 3.21 -2.83
CA PHE A 49 11.46 2.71 -3.44
C PHE A 49 10.44 3.83 -3.64
N ILE A 50 10.32 4.74 -2.66
CA ILE A 50 9.51 5.96 -2.80
C ILE A 50 10.01 6.80 -3.97
N LEU A 51 11.33 6.95 -4.13
CA LEU A 51 11.93 7.67 -5.26
C LEU A 51 11.57 7.01 -6.60
N LEU A 52 11.59 5.68 -6.69
CA LEU A 52 11.17 4.95 -7.89
C LEU A 52 9.72 5.22 -8.25
N GLN A 53 8.81 5.22 -7.25
CA GLN A 53 7.40 5.55 -7.45
C GLN A 53 7.21 7.00 -7.92
N LEU A 54 7.94 7.94 -7.32
CA LEU A 54 7.92 9.34 -7.75
C LEU A 54 8.41 9.51 -9.19
N LEU A 55 9.46 8.80 -9.58
CA LEU A 55 9.95 8.83 -10.97
C LEU A 55 8.90 8.30 -11.95
N GLN A 56 8.18 7.24 -11.60
CA GLN A 56 7.07 6.74 -12.42
C GLN A 56 5.92 7.76 -12.50
N ALA A 57 5.53 8.36 -11.38
CA ALA A 57 4.47 9.36 -11.35
C ALA A 57 4.85 10.59 -12.18
N VAL A 58 6.08 11.06 -12.07
CA VAL A 58 6.60 12.20 -12.87
C VAL A 58 6.66 11.85 -14.36
N ASN A 59 7.15 10.65 -14.72
CA ASN A 59 7.18 10.18 -16.10
C ASN A 59 5.77 10.13 -16.69
N LEU A 60 4.82 9.50 -16.02
CA LEU A 60 3.44 9.39 -16.47
C LEU A 60 2.78 10.77 -16.58
N SER A 61 2.94 11.63 -15.58
CA SER A 61 2.41 13.02 -15.61
C SER A 61 2.99 13.82 -16.75
N ALA A 62 4.30 13.73 -17.00
CA ALA A 62 4.95 14.39 -18.11
C ALA A 62 4.44 13.91 -19.48
N MET A 63 4.13 12.63 -19.62
CA MET A 63 3.49 12.08 -20.81
C MET A 63 2.07 12.66 -21.00
N PHE A 64 1.28 12.82 -19.93
CA PHE A 64 -0.03 13.46 -19.98
C PHE A 64 0.08 14.93 -20.44
N LEU A 65 1.01 15.68 -19.88
CA LEU A 65 1.19 17.11 -20.18
C LEU A 65 1.67 17.36 -21.62
N GLN A 66 2.50 16.48 -22.18
CA GLN A 66 2.95 16.62 -23.56
C GLN A 66 1.84 16.39 -24.59
N GLY A 67 0.74 15.76 -24.22
CA GLY A 67 -0.47 15.63 -25.03
C GLY A 67 -0.34 14.89 -26.37
N SER A 68 0.86 14.67 -26.88
CA SER A 68 1.09 14.03 -28.19
C SER A 68 0.86 12.53 -28.13
N TYR A 69 1.22 11.89 -27.03
CA TYR A 69 1.01 10.46 -26.81
C TYR A 69 -0.46 10.16 -26.59
N PHE A 70 -1.12 10.90 -25.70
CA PHE A 70 -2.50 10.68 -25.30
C PHE A 70 -3.55 11.11 -26.33
N LYS A 71 -3.19 11.96 -27.28
CA LYS A 71 -4.07 12.28 -28.43
C LYS A 71 -4.31 11.09 -29.37
N ARG A 72 -3.46 10.07 -29.29
CA ARG A 72 -3.50 8.89 -30.20
C ARG A 72 -4.10 7.65 -29.54
N ILE A 73 -4.33 7.66 -28.22
CA ILE A 73 -4.87 6.52 -27.49
C ILE A 73 -6.37 6.66 -27.25
N SER A 74 -7.03 5.54 -27.00
CA SER A 74 -8.45 5.50 -26.68
C SER A 74 -8.78 6.18 -25.34
N LYS A 75 -10.01 6.65 -25.18
CA LYS A 75 -10.49 7.23 -23.90
C LYS A 75 -10.36 6.25 -22.74
N GLY A 76 -10.60 4.95 -22.96
CA GLY A 76 -10.41 3.92 -21.94
C GLY A 76 -8.97 3.79 -21.49
N SER A 77 -8.01 3.83 -22.42
CA SER A 77 -6.58 3.81 -22.10
C SER A 77 -6.16 5.07 -21.34
N LEU A 78 -6.73 6.23 -21.65
CA LEU A 78 -6.49 7.47 -20.92
C LEU A 78 -6.95 7.36 -19.46
N ILE A 79 -8.16 6.85 -19.23
CA ILE A 79 -8.71 6.62 -17.88
C ILE A 79 -7.84 5.62 -17.12
N PHE A 80 -7.46 4.51 -17.76
CA PHE A 80 -6.61 3.48 -17.17
C PHE A 80 -5.28 4.04 -16.68
N HIS A 81 -4.56 4.78 -17.51
CA HIS A 81 -3.29 5.38 -17.10
C HIS A 81 -3.47 6.49 -16.06
N GLY A 82 -4.55 7.28 -16.17
CA GLY A 82 -4.89 8.29 -15.17
C GLY A 82 -5.16 7.71 -13.78
N ALA A 83 -5.78 6.53 -13.71
CA ALA A 83 -6.04 5.85 -12.45
C ALA A 83 -4.78 5.57 -11.63
N PHE A 84 -3.63 5.31 -12.27
CA PHE A 84 -2.36 5.14 -11.55
C PHE A 84 -1.94 6.39 -10.77
N LEU A 85 -2.19 7.59 -11.30
CA LEU A 85 -1.89 8.82 -10.57
C LEU A 85 -2.74 8.95 -9.31
N PHE A 86 -4.01 8.55 -9.36
CA PHE A 86 -4.86 8.50 -8.18
C PHE A 86 -4.44 7.44 -7.18
N ILE A 87 -3.98 6.26 -7.65
CA ILE A 87 -3.45 5.21 -6.79
C ILE A 87 -2.20 5.71 -6.05
N TRP A 88 -1.25 6.36 -6.75
CA TRP A 88 -0.07 6.91 -6.10
C TRP A 88 -0.39 8.05 -5.13
N LEU A 89 -1.36 8.90 -5.47
CA LEU A 89 -1.82 9.93 -4.55
C LEU A 89 -2.41 9.31 -3.28
N GLY A 90 -3.25 8.28 -3.42
CA GLY A 90 -3.81 7.53 -2.29
C GLY A 90 -2.72 6.85 -1.46
N ALA A 91 -1.73 6.22 -2.10
CA ALA A 91 -0.59 5.63 -1.42
C ALA A 91 0.23 6.66 -0.64
N ALA A 92 0.46 7.84 -1.23
CA ALA A 92 1.15 8.94 -0.55
C ALA A 92 0.36 9.43 0.68
N VAL A 93 -0.96 9.62 0.55
CA VAL A 93 -1.82 10.00 1.69
C VAL A 93 -1.73 8.95 2.79
N THR A 94 -1.85 7.67 2.45
CA THR A 94 -1.75 6.58 3.43
C THR A 94 -0.36 6.53 4.08
N HIS A 95 0.70 6.76 3.32
CA HIS A 95 2.07 6.74 3.84
C HIS A 95 2.35 7.89 4.83
N TYR A 96 1.89 9.10 4.52
CA TYR A 96 2.21 10.29 5.33
C TYR A 96 1.19 10.61 6.42
N VAL A 97 -0.07 10.23 6.24
CA VAL A 97 -1.18 10.57 7.13
C VAL A 97 -1.77 9.33 7.81
N GLY A 98 -1.59 8.15 7.22
CA GLY A 98 -2.10 6.89 7.74
C GLY A 98 -1.44 6.53 9.07
N VAL A 99 -2.26 6.10 10.02
CA VAL A 99 -1.79 5.59 11.31
C VAL A 99 -2.16 4.11 11.40
N THR A 100 -1.19 3.26 11.69
CA THR A 100 -1.38 1.82 11.86
C THR A 100 -1.02 1.41 13.27
N GLY A 101 -1.80 0.50 13.83
CA GLY A 101 -1.56 -0.01 15.18
C GLY A 101 -2.34 -1.29 15.42
N ILE A 102 -2.06 -1.92 16.56
CA ILE A 102 -2.74 -3.12 17.01
C ILE A 102 -3.67 -2.75 18.17
N MET A 103 -4.90 -3.22 18.09
CA MET A 103 -5.89 -3.04 19.14
C MET A 103 -6.25 -4.42 19.72
N HIS A 104 -6.00 -4.61 21.00
CA HIS A 104 -6.41 -5.81 21.73
C HIS A 104 -7.73 -5.52 22.43
N ILE A 105 -8.79 -6.17 21.98
CA ILE A 105 -10.13 -6.03 22.55
C ILE A 105 -10.59 -7.43 22.96
N ARG A 106 -11.11 -7.57 24.18
CA ARG A 106 -11.77 -8.80 24.64
C ARG A 106 -13.25 -8.76 24.32
N GLU A 107 -13.88 -9.91 24.24
CA GLU A 107 -15.34 -10.00 24.08
C GLU A 107 -16.06 -9.22 25.17
N GLY A 108 -17.03 -8.40 24.76
CA GLY A 108 -17.79 -7.50 25.63
C GLY A 108 -17.04 -6.21 26.05
N GLU A 109 -15.78 -6.03 25.65
CA GLU A 109 -15.02 -4.81 25.96
C GLU A 109 -15.06 -3.79 24.81
N THR A 110 -14.91 -2.52 25.21
CA THR A 110 -14.81 -1.38 24.30
C THR A 110 -13.42 -0.77 24.40
N ALA A 111 -12.75 -0.56 23.26
CA ALA A 111 -11.48 0.13 23.19
C ALA A 111 -11.55 1.37 22.30
N ASN A 112 -10.89 2.44 22.74
CA ASN A 112 -10.73 3.71 22.00
C ASN A 112 -9.27 4.07 21.79
N SER A 113 -8.36 3.11 21.93
CA SER A 113 -6.94 3.33 21.77
C SER A 113 -6.27 2.13 21.12
N MET A 114 -5.26 2.40 20.32
CA MET A 114 -4.42 1.38 19.71
C MET A 114 -2.96 1.51 20.17
N MET A 115 -2.23 0.43 20.08
CA MET A 115 -0.79 0.40 20.28
C MET A 115 -0.12 0.54 18.91
N LYS A 116 0.62 1.63 18.72
CA LYS A 116 1.43 1.90 17.53
C LYS A 116 2.83 1.33 17.76
N ASP A 117 3.32 0.58 16.79
CA ASP A 117 4.69 0.08 16.79
C ASP A 117 5.59 1.14 16.13
N GLU A 118 6.31 1.93 16.91
CA GLU A 118 7.27 2.93 16.43
C GLU A 118 8.72 2.49 16.71
N GLY A 119 9.06 1.24 16.42
CA GLY A 119 10.46 0.77 16.40
C GLY A 119 11.27 0.87 17.70
N ALA A 120 10.90 1.76 18.62
CA ALA A 120 11.53 1.96 19.92
C ALA A 120 10.60 1.71 21.13
N GLY A 121 9.33 1.36 20.88
CA GLY A 121 8.36 1.10 21.96
C GLY A 121 6.92 1.11 21.45
N MET A 122 6.02 0.54 22.26
CA MET A 122 4.58 0.58 22.00
C MET A 122 4.01 1.91 22.53
N GLU A 123 3.66 2.83 21.64
CA GLU A 123 2.98 4.05 22.03
C GLU A 123 1.46 3.88 21.96
N LYS A 124 0.77 4.26 23.03
CA LYS A 124 -0.68 4.21 23.08
C LYS A 124 -1.26 5.48 22.46
N THR A 125 -1.92 5.34 21.30
CA THR A 125 -2.58 6.44 20.59
C THR A 125 -4.09 6.33 20.77
N SER A 126 -4.73 7.42 21.21
CA SER A 126 -6.20 7.48 21.32
C SER A 126 -6.85 7.66 19.95
N LEU A 127 -7.95 6.99 19.74
CA LEU A 127 -8.78 7.13 18.53
C LEU A 127 -9.97 8.07 18.81
N PRO A 128 -10.46 8.80 17.79
CA PRO A 128 -11.64 9.65 17.92
C PRO A 128 -12.96 8.87 17.94
N PHE A 129 -12.91 7.55 17.93
CA PHE A 129 -14.02 6.62 17.99
C PHE A 129 -13.68 5.46 18.92
N SER A 130 -14.68 4.70 19.31
CA SER A 130 -14.53 3.47 20.08
C SER A 130 -15.00 2.26 19.26
N VAL A 131 -14.39 1.12 19.50
CA VAL A 131 -14.76 -0.16 18.89
C VAL A 131 -15.11 -1.13 20.03
N THR A 132 -16.27 -1.74 19.96
CA THR A 132 -16.72 -2.78 20.91
C THR A 132 -16.70 -4.12 20.18
N LEU A 133 -16.08 -5.13 20.79
CA LEU A 133 -16.13 -6.50 20.31
C LEU A 133 -17.27 -7.23 21.03
N ASN A 134 -18.36 -7.52 20.32
CA ASN A 134 -19.51 -8.23 20.90
C ASN A 134 -19.25 -9.72 21.00
N ASP A 135 -18.74 -10.33 19.93
CA ASP A 135 -18.55 -11.78 19.84
C ASP A 135 -17.35 -12.10 18.93
N PHE A 136 -16.60 -13.13 19.30
CA PHE A 136 -15.48 -13.65 18.50
C PHE A 136 -15.65 -15.15 18.31
N ARG A 137 -15.76 -15.59 17.06
CA ARG A 137 -15.95 -16.98 16.68
C ARG A 137 -14.78 -17.51 15.88
N LEU A 138 -14.31 -18.67 16.29
CA LEU A 138 -13.35 -19.47 15.57
C LEU A 138 -14.04 -20.68 14.97
N GLU A 139 -14.28 -20.68 13.68
CA GLU A 139 -14.77 -21.84 12.96
C GLU A 139 -13.62 -22.77 12.57
N ARG A 140 -13.86 -24.07 12.67
CA ARG A 140 -12.88 -25.10 12.35
C ARG A 140 -13.37 -26.00 11.23
N TYR A 141 -12.44 -26.53 10.45
CA TYR A 141 -12.79 -27.55 9.47
C TYR A 141 -13.41 -28.78 10.15
N PRO A 142 -14.48 -29.38 9.58
CA PRO A 142 -15.10 -30.58 10.13
C PRO A 142 -14.06 -31.70 10.31
N GLY A 143 -13.96 -32.21 11.56
CA GLY A 143 -13.02 -33.29 11.90
C GLY A 143 -11.54 -32.87 12.04
N SER A 144 -11.25 -31.57 12.08
CA SER A 144 -9.89 -31.04 12.23
C SER A 144 -9.82 -29.99 13.34
N HIS A 145 -8.63 -29.83 13.94
CA HIS A 145 -8.34 -28.71 14.86
C HIS A 145 -7.87 -27.45 14.12
N SER A 146 -7.70 -27.52 12.79
CA SER A 146 -7.25 -26.39 11.98
C SER A 146 -8.36 -25.33 11.87
N PRO A 147 -8.04 -24.04 12.06
CA PRO A 147 -9.00 -22.94 11.90
C PRO A 147 -9.42 -22.83 10.43
N MET A 148 -10.72 -22.65 10.18
CA MET A 148 -11.31 -22.39 8.88
C MET A 148 -11.53 -20.89 8.68
N SER A 149 -12.15 -20.23 9.65
CA SER A 149 -12.39 -18.79 9.63
C SER A 149 -12.32 -18.18 11.04
N TYR A 150 -12.03 -16.89 11.07
CA TYR A 150 -12.08 -16.05 12.26
C TYR A 150 -13.13 -14.97 12.02
N GLU A 151 -14.15 -14.90 12.85
CA GLU A 151 -15.25 -13.95 12.73
C GLU A 151 -15.30 -13.06 13.98
N SER A 152 -15.39 -11.74 13.77
CA SER A 152 -15.53 -10.75 14.85
C SER A 152 -16.76 -9.91 14.59
N ASP A 153 -17.66 -9.83 15.56
CA ASP A 153 -18.82 -8.93 15.55
C ASP A 153 -18.43 -7.63 16.26
N LEU A 154 -18.32 -6.54 15.50
CA LEU A 154 -17.84 -5.24 15.95
C LEU A 154 -18.94 -4.18 15.84
N VAL A 155 -18.99 -3.29 16.84
CA VAL A 155 -19.86 -2.11 16.88
C VAL A 155 -19.08 -0.86 17.26
#